data_ef12b90bb8287114cc3c0087a80382dd
#
_entry.id   ef12b90bb8287114cc3c0087a80382dd
#
_cell.length_a   1.000
_cell.length_b   1.000
_cell.length_c   1.000
_cell.angle_alpha   90.00
_cell.angle_beta   90.00
_cell.angle_gamma   90.00
#
_symmetry.space_group_name_H-M   'P 1'
#
loop_
_entity.id
_entity.type
_entity.pdbx_description
1 polymer ?
#
loop_
_entity_poly.entity_id
_entity_poly.type
_entity_poly.pdbx_seq_one_letter_code
_entity_poly.pdbx_strand_id
1 'polypeptide(L)'
;EDLAPLLVGRDPREIERNWQILYRHPFFKGGAVTMSAISGIDQALWDISAKDLNVPLWRILGGLARDRVRMYDHLGGGNSDAVYNSDTVNSFEDKMKQSIKDGFTAVKILAVPQSAPLGDAAKLRHAGELMESARRAAGPDVDIMIDFHGRTTAAMAIQFAEILAPFNPLFLEEIVPPDQHEALKRARAKITVPIATGERLLHREQFLPLLEDGLIDVAQPDVCHAGGV
;
A
#
# COMPACT_ATOMS: atom_id res chain seq x y z
N GLU A 1 -8.12 -24.47 4.80
CA GLU A 1 -8.52 -25.90 4.77
C GLU A 1 -8.78 -26.35 3.33
N ASP A 2 -9.49 -25.60 2.49
CA ASP A 2 -9.89 -26.00 1.12
C ASP A 2 -8.71 -26.18 0.15
N LEU A 3 -7.60 -25.51 0.37
CA LEU A 3 -6.40 -25.59 -0.47
C LEU A 3 -5.46 -26.74 -0.06
N ALA A 4 -5.52 -27.22 1.18
CA ALA A 4 -4.61 -28.24 1.68
C ALA A 4 -4.68 -29.57 0.89
N PRO A 5 -5.86 -30.11 0.52
CA PRO A 5 -5.95 -31.35 -0.26
C PRO A 5 -5.27 -31.27 -1.63
N LEU A 6 -5.10 -30.07 -2.17
CA LEU A 6 -4.46 -29.86 -3.47
C LEU A 6 -2.92 -29.94 -3.40
N LEU A 7 -2.36 -29.80 -2.20
CA LEU A 7 -0.91 -29.75 -1.98
C LEU A 7 -0.35 -31.00 -1.31
N VAL A 8 -1.16 -31.66 -0.47
CA VAL A 8 -0.70 -32.85 0.26
C VAL A 8 -0.21 -33.93 -0.71
N GLY A 9 1.02 -34.38 -0.49
CA GLY A 9 1.67 -35.39 -1.34
C GLY A 9 2.39 -34.84 -2.58
N ARG A 10 2.39 -33.52 -2.81
CA ARG A 10 3.15 -32.89 -3.90
C ARG A 10 4.55 -32.48 -3.46
N ASP A 11 5.44 -32.38 -4.42
CA ASP A 11 6.77 -31.84 -4.19
C ASP A 11 6.68 -30.32 -3.96
N PRO A 12 7.08 -29.81 -2.77
CA PRO A 12 7.02 -28.38 -2.46
C PRO A 12 7.99 -27.54 -3.29
N ARG A 13 9.00 -28.16 -3.92
CA ARG A 13 9.97 -27.46 -4.76
C ARG A 13 9.43 -27.10 -6.13
N GLU A 14 8.31 -27.72 -6.56
CA GLU A 14 7.57 -27.35 -7.77
C GLU A 14 6.69 -26.09 -7.53
N ILE A 15 7.32 -24.96 -7.15
CA ILE A 15 6.64 -23.76 -6.65
C ILE A 15 5.60 -23.28 -7.65
N GLU A 16 6.02 -22.99 -8.88
CA GLU A 16 5.15 -22.46 -9.94
C GLU A 16 4.00 -23.40 -10.28
N ARG A 17 4.27 -24.70 -10.33
CA ARG A 17 3.23 -25.70 -10.59
C ARG A 17 2.19 -25.74 -9.47
N ASN A 18 2.64 -25.71 -8.22
CA ASN A 18 1.76 -25.69 -7.06
C ASN A 18 0.93 -24.40 -7.04
N TRP A 19 1.55 -23.25 -7.32
CA TRP A 19 0.87 -21.97 -7.44
C TRP A 19 -0.23 -22.01 -8.50
N GLN A 20 0.07 -22.51 -9.70
CA GLN A 20 -0.91 -22.63 -10.81
C GLN A 20 -2.10 -23.54 -10.45
N ILE A 21 -1.85 -24.62 -9.72
CA ILE A 21 -2.92 -25.51 -9.24
C ILE A 21 -3.84 -24.76 -8.28
N LEU A 22 -3.29 -24.07 -7.28
CA LEU A 22 -4.04 -23.31 -6.29
C LEU A 22 -4.87 -22.19 -6.94
N TYR A 23 -4.26 -21.46 -7.86
CA TYR A 23 -4.89 -20.31 -8.52
C TYR A 23 -6.02 -20.74 -9.48
N ARG A 24 -5.85 -21.87 -10.17
CA ARG A 24 -6.81 -22.34 -11.18
C ARG A 24 -7.91 -23.26 -10.63
N HIS A 25 -7.71 -23.81 -9.44
CA HIS A 25 -8.66 -24.76 -8.86
C HIS A 25 -10.08 -24.19 -8.67
N PRO A 26 -10.26 -22.99 -8.10
CA PRO A 26 -11.61 -22.45 -7.95
C PRO A 26 -12.18 -22.03 -9.31
N PHE A 27 -13.33 -22.59 -9.67
CA PHE A 27 -14.00 -22.29 -10.94
C PHE A 27 -14.23 -20.77 -11.12
N PHE A 28 -14.64 -20.09 -10.05
CA PHE A 28 -14.89 -18.63 -10.06
C PHE A 28 -13.69 -17.79 -9.66
N LYS A 29 -12.51 -18.35 -9.55
CA LYS A 29 -11.30 -17.69 -9.02
C LYS A 29 -11.58 -16.90 -7.72
N GLY A 30 -11.02 -17.33 -6.61
CA GLY A 30 -11.25 -16.66 -5.34
C GLY A 30 -10.54 -15.30 -5.31
N GLY A 31 -11.25 -14.23 -4.95
CA GLY A 31 -10.69 -12.87 -4.82
C GLY A 31 -9.62 -12.75 -3.73
N ALA A 32 -9.64 -11.65 -2.99
CA ALA A 32 -8.63 -11.27 -2.00
C ALA A 32 -8.30 -12.36 -0.97
N VAL A 33 -9.32 -13.06 -0.45
CA VAL A 33 -9.12 -14.10 0.58
C VAL A 33 -8.31 -15.29 0.03
N THR A 34 -8.64 -15.76 -1.16
CA THR A 34 -7.92 -16.88 -1.78
C THR A 34 -6.53 -16.48 -2.20
N MET A 35 -6.35 -15.27 -2.76
CA MET A 35 -5.02 -14.77 -3.15
C MET A 35 -4.10 -14.59 -1.94
N SER A 36 -4.60 -14.09 -0.81
CA SER A 36 -3.81 -14.01 0.42
C SER A 36 -3.42 -15.39 0.95
N ALA A 37 -4.31 -16.38 0.85
CA ALA A 37 -3.98 -17.75 1.22
C ALA A 37 -2.92 -18.36 0.29
N ILE A 38 -3.03 -18.13 -1.02
CA ILE A 38 -2.04 -18.56 -2.01
C ILE A 38 -0.70 -17.88 -1.73
N SER A 39 -0.69 -16.58 -1.44
CA SER A 39 0.52 -15.81 -1.09
C SER A 39 1.27 -16.44 0.09
N GLY A 40 0.57 -16.78 1.16
CA GLY A 40 1.19 -17.41 2.33
C GLY A 40 1.78 -18.79 2.02
N ILE A 41 1.09 -19.57 1.18
CA ILE A 41 1.59 -20.88 0.72
C ILE A 41 2.82 -20.69 -0.18
N ASP A 42 2.77 -19.79 -1.12
CA ASP A 42 3.87 -19.49 -2.05
C ASP A 42 5.15 -19.11 -1.30
N GLN A 43 5.04 -18.20 -0.35
CA GLN A 43 6.18 -17.81 0.50
C GLN A 43 6.77 -19.00 1.26
N ALA A 44 5.92 -19.91 1.76
CA ALA A 44 6.38 -21.14 2.41
C ALA A 44 7.10 -22.10 1.44
N LEU A 45 6.61 -22.21 0.19
CA LEU A 45 7.27 -23.05 -0.84
C LEU A 45 8.64 -22.48 -1.22
N TRP A 46 8.77 -21.18 -1.35
CA TRP A 46 10.06 -20.52 -1.59
C TRP A 46 11.04 -20.71 -0.42
N ASP A 47 10.56 -20.60 0.82
CA ASP A 47 11.37 -20.82 2.02
C ASP A 47 11.86 -22.29 2.12
N ILE A 48 10.99 -23.26 1.84
CA ILE A 48 11.34 -24.69 1.78
C ILE A 48 12.42 -24.91 0.71
N SER A 49 12.25 -24.34 -0.48
CA SER A 49 13.20 -24.51 -1.58
C SER A 49 14.59 -23.91 -1.25
N ALA A 50 14.62 -22.74 -0.62
CA ALA A 50 15.87 -22.14 -0.18
C ALA A 50 16.59 -22.98 0.90
N LYS A 51 15.83 -23.53 1.84
CA LYS A 51 16.35 -24.43 2.89
C LYS A 51 16.85 -25.76 2.32
N ASP A 52 16.14 -26.34 1.35
CA ASP A 52 16.58 -27.57 0.66
C ASP A 52 17.93 -27.36 -0.06
N LEU A 53 18.14 -26.19 -0.65
CA LEU A 53 19.40 -25.80 -1.28
C LEU A 53 20.47 -25.30 -0.28
N ASN A 54 20.13 -25.20 1.01
CA ASN A 54 20.99 -24.65 2.06
C ASN A 54 21.53 -23.25 1.73
N VAL A 55 20.67 -22.38 1.18
CA VAL A 55 20.98 -20.98 0.87
C VAL A 55 19.91 -20.04 1.44
N PRO A 56 20.24 -18.77 1.74
CA PRO A 56 19.23 -17.82 2.11
C PRO A 56 18.29 -17.50 0.93
N LEU A 57 17.02 -17.22 1.23
CA LEU A 57 15.97 -17.00 0.24
C LEU A 57 16.34 -15.96 -0.84
N TRP A 58 16.97 -14.85 -0.45
CA TRP A 58 17.35 -13.80 -1.40
C TRP A 58 18.31 -14.28 -2.51
N ARG A 59 19.05 -15.38 -2.28
CA ARG A 59 19.94 -15.97 -3.30
C ARG A 59 19.17 -16.56 -4.46
N ILE A 60 18.05 -17.23 -4.20
CA ILE A 60 17.21 -17.85 -5.24
C ILE A 60 16.24 -16.86 -5.87
N LEU A 61 16.03 -15.70 -5.22
CA LEU A 61 15.23 -14.59 -5.75
C LEU A 61 16.04 -13.61 -6.63
N GLY A 62 17.22 -13.99 -7.10
CA GLY A 62 18.01 -13.19 -8.03
C GLY A 62 19.23 -12.49 -7.41
N GLY A 63 19.44 -12.64 -6.11
CA GLY A 63 20.58 -12.08 -5.39
C GLY A 63 20.30 -10.73 -4.74
N LEU A 64 21.33 -10.15 -4.14
CA LEU A 64 21.24 -8.93 -3.36
C LEU A 64 21.31 -7.69 -4.27
N ALA A 65 20.21 -6.97 -4.39
CA ALA A 65 20.17 -5.71 -5.13
C ALA A 65 20.63 -4.52 -4.25
N ARG A 66 20.45 -4.63 -2.93
CA ARG A 66 20.88 -3.64 -1.92
C ARG A 66 21.03 -4.34 -0.57
N ASP A 67 21.89 -3.83 0.28
CA ASP A 67 22.17 -4.37 1.62
C ASP A 67 21.27 -3.77 2.70
N ARG A 68 20.62 -2.64 2.40
CA ARG A 68 19.70 -1.93 3.30
C ARG A 68 18.49 -1.41 2.55
N VAL A 69 17.34 -1.39 3.25
CA VAL A 69 16.08 -0.79 2.79
C VAL A 69 15.72 0.34 3.75
N ARG A 70 15.43 1.52 3.20
CA ARG A 70 14.90 2.63 3.99
C ARG A 70 13.50 2.29 4.47
N MET A 71 13.30 2.36 5.77
CA MET A 71 12.00 2.13 6.41
C MET A 71 11.29 3.45 6.68
N TYR A 72 9.98 3.41 6.73
CA TYR A 72 9.15 4.49 7.26
C TYR A 72 8.30 3.99 8.42
N ASP A 73 7.91 4.91 9.31
CA ASP A 73 6.96 4.63 10.38
C ASP A 73 5.54 4.99 9.96
N HIS A 74 4.55 4.21 10.40
CA HIS A 74 3.13 4.48 10.14
C HIS A 74 2.45 5.02 11.39
N LEU A 75 2.14 6.31 11.40
CA LEU A 75 1.62 7.00 12.59
C LEU A 75 0.12 6.79 12.83
N GLY A 76 -0.59 6.15 11.94
CA GLY A 76 -2.04 5.92 12.00
C GLY A 76 -2.54 5.01 13.12
N GLY A 77 -1.68 4.57 14.03
CA GLY A 77 -2.06 3.99 15.30
C GLY A 77 -2.29 2.48 15.37
N GLY A 78 -2.13 1.73 14.29
CA GLY A 78 -2.08 0.26 14.32
C GLY A 78 -3.37 -0.46 14.75
N ASN A 79 -4.49 0.23 14.88
CA ASN A 79 -5.79 -0.38 15.11
C ASN A 79 -6.73 -0.19 13.92
N SER A 80 -7.69 -1.09 13.77
CA SER A 80 -8.68 -1.04 12.69
C SER A 80 -9.57 0.21 12.71
N ASP A 81 -9.70 0.87 13.86
CA ASP A 81 -10.49 2.10 13.97
C ASP A 81 -9.84 3.26 13.23
N ALA A 82 -8.50 3.35 13.22
CA ALA A 82 -7.79 4.37 12.43
C ALA A 82 -8.00 4.21 10.93
N VAL A 83 -8.21 2.97 10.45
CA VAL A 83 -8.55 2.68 9.04
C VAL A 83 -9.92 3.25 8.68
N TYR A 84 -10.87 3.24 9.62
CA TYR A 84 -12.25 3.64 9.37
C TYR A 84 -12.60 5.03 9.91
N ASN A 85 -11.92 5.50 10.96
CA ASN A 85 -12.24 6.72 11.70
C ASN A 85 -11.04 7.66 11.83
N SER A 86 -10.45 8.09 10.71
CA SER A 86 -9.40 9.13 10.71
C SER A 86 -9.91 10.49 11.22
N ASP A 87 -11.21 10.70 11.27
CA ASP A 87 -11.85 11.90 11.82
C ASP A 87 -11.54 12.13 13.31
N THR A 88 -11.08 11.11 14.01
CA THR A 88 -10.69 11.18 15.43
C THR A 88 -9.23 11.58 15.66
N VAL A 89 -8.44 11.71 14.60
CA VAL A 89 -7.05 12.15 14.69
C VAL A 89 -7.02 13.67 14.83
N ASN A 90 -6.64 14.14 16.02
CA ASN A 90 -6.53 15.56 16.29
C ASN A 90 -5.12 16.11 16.07
N SER A 91 -4.09 15.27 16.12
CA SER A 91 -2.69 15.66 15.92
C SER A 91 -1.81 14.45 15.70
N PHE A 92 -0.76 14.63 14.86
CA PHE A 92 0.33 13.66 14.70
C PHE A 92 1.59 14.06 15.47
N GLU A 93 1.56 15.18 16.18
CA GLU A 93 2.77 15.87 16.70
C GLU A 93 3.63 14.99 17.59
N ASP A 94 3.03 14.38 18.61
CA ASP A 94 3.76 13.57 19.58
C ASP A 94 4.31 12.27 18.96
N LYS A 95 3.51 11.61 18.13
CA LYS A 95 3.93 10.41 17.40
C LYS A 95 5.04 10.74 16.41
N MET A 96 4.94 11.87 15.71
CA MET A 96 5.96 12.35 14.78
C MET A 96 7.29 12.58 15.50
N LYS A 97 7.28 13.28 16.63
CA LYS A 97 8.49 13.52 17.45
C LYS A 97 9.11 12.20 17.93
N GLN A 98 8.28 11.25 18.35
CA GLN A 98 8.77 9.94 18.78
C GLN A 98 9.39 9.17 17.63
N SER A 99 8.73 9.11 16.47
CA SER A 99 9.24 8.44 15.28
C SER A 99 10.60 8.96 14.84
N ILE A 100 10.77 10.29 14.84
CA ILE A 100 12.06 10.93 14.51
C ILE A 100 13.13 10.57 15.55
N LYS A 101 12.78 10.58 16.84
CA LYS A 101 13.68 10.18 17.92
C LYS A 101 14.12 8.71 17.78
N ASP A 102 13.26 7.85 17.28
CA ASP A 102 13.53 6.43 17.00
C ASP A 102 14.39 6.24 15.74
N GLY A 103 14.70 7.34 15.01
CA GLY A 103 15.60 7.34 13.86
C GLY A 103 14.94 7.21 12.49
N PHE A 104 13.62 7.28 12.41
CA PHE A 104 12.92 7.29 11.13
C PHE A 104 13.13 8.63 10.42
N THR A 105 13.36 8.54 9.10
CA THR A 105 13.49 9.72 8.21
C THR A 105 12.30 9.86 7.26
N ALA A 106 11.33 8.96 7.38
CA ALA A 106 10.10 8.95 6.60
C ALA A 106 8.95 8.44 7.47
N VAL A 107 7.76 9.02 7.29
CA VAL A 107 6.55 8.63 8.02
C VAL A 107 5.33 8.63 7.10
N LYS A 108 4.37 7.73 7.37
CA LYS A 108 3.07 7.70 6.69
C LYS A 108 1.96 8.09 7.67
N ILE A 109 1.05 8.98 7.26
CA ILE A 109 -0.04 9.51 8.07
C ILE A 109 -1.38 9.40 7.37
N LEU A 110 -2.46 9.31 8.16
CA LEU A 110 -3.84 9.32 7.69
C LEU A 110 -4.44 10.72 7.90
N ALA A 111 -3.97 11.70 7.13
CA ALA A 111 -4.43 13.08 7.24
C ALA A 111 -5.75 13.36 6.48
N VAL A 112 -6.19 12.43 5.62
CA VAL A 112 -7.40 12.61 4.81
C VAL A 112 -8.56 11.80 5.39
N PRO A 113 -9.59 12.46 5.96
CA PRO A 113 -10.76 11.79 6.49
C PRO A 113 -11.69 11.31 5.36
N GLN A 114 -12.61 10.41 5.69
CA GLN A 114 -13.72 10.09 4.79
C GLN A 114 -14.55 11.36 4.55
N SER A 115 -14.75 11.71 3.29
CA SER A 115 -15.47 12.94 2.89
C SER A 115 -16.74 12.63 2.12
N ALA A 116 -17.62 13.62 2.04
CA ALA A 116 -18.74 13.59 1.09
C ALA A 116 -18.19 13.43 -0.35
N PRO A 117 -18.99 12.88 -1.29
CA PRO A 117 -18.57 12.74 -2.69
C PRO A 117 -18.17 14.05 -3.37
N LEU A 118 -18.68 15.18 -2.87
CA LEU A 118 -18.39 16.52 -3.37
C LEU A 118 -18.67 17.55 -2.27
N GLY A 119 -17.72 18.49 -2.07
CA GLY A 119 -17.94 19.68 -1.26
C GLY A 119 -17.93 19.44 0.25
N ASP A 120 -16.77 19.20 0.85
CA ASP A 120 -16.62 19.05 2.30
C ASP A 120 -15.52 20.00 2.83
N ALA A 121 -15.85 21.29 2.86
CA ALA A 121 -14.91 22.35 3.23
C ALA A 121 -14.32 22.18 4.65
N ALA A 122 -15.09 21.62 5.58
CA ALA A 122 -14.62 21.39 6.95
C ALA A 122 -13.53 20.32 6.98
N LYS A 123 -13.69 19.22 6.26
CA LYS A 123 -12.72 18.14 6.20
C LYS A 123 -11.48 18.52 5.38
N LEU A 124 -11.66 19.30 4.31
CA LEU A 124 -10.53 19.87 3.56
C LEU A 124 -9.66 20.74 4.47
N ARG A 125 -10.25 21.65 5.23
CA ARG A 125 -9.52 22.47 6.19
C ARG A 125 -8.82 21.61 7.27
N HIS A 126 -9.53 20.65 7.84
CA HIS A 126 -8.99 19.77 8.86
C HIS A 126 -7.76 18.97 8.36
N ALA A 127 -7.82 18.44 7.14
CA ALA A 127 -6.69 17.76 6.54
C ALA A 127 -5.46 18.68 6.38
N GLY A 128 -5.68 19.95 5.99
CA GLY A 128 -4.63 20.96 5.93
C GLY A 128 -4.01 21.25 7.29
N GLU A 129 -4.83 21.43 8.33
CA GLU A 129 -4.39 21.67 9.71
C GLU A 129 -3.57 20.49 10.27
N LEU A 130 -4.01 19.26 10.02
CA LEU A 130 -3.27 18.05 10.40
C LEU A 130 -1.92 17.97 9.71
N MET A 131 -1.88 18.24 8.40
CA MET A 131 -0.64 18.21 7.65
C MET A 131 0.33 19.31 8.04
N GLU A 132 -0.17 20.53 8.30
CA GLU A 132 0.64 21.65 8.82
C GLU A 132 1.31 21.28 10.16
N SER A 133 0.52 20.71 11.08
CA SER A 133 1.02 20.26 12.37
C SER A 133 2.07 19.16 12.22
N ALA A 134 1.80 18.17 11.36
CA ALA A 134 2.72 17.08 11.07
C ALA A 134 4.04 17.60 10.47
N ARG A 135 3.99 18.49 9.47
CA ARG A 135 5.17 19.06 8.82
C ARG A 135 5.97 19.92 9.79
N ARG A 136 5.32 20.71 10.64
CA ARG A 136 5.99 21.51 11.67
C ARG A 136 6.73 20.62 12.69
N ALA A 137 6.13 19.52 13.09
CA ALA A 137 6.75 18.57 14.03
C ALA A 137 7.90 17.77 13.39
N ALA A 138 7.75 17.41 12.11
CA ALA A 138 8.75 16.65 11.35
C ALA A 138 9.98 17.48 10.97
N GLY A 139 9.83 18.80 10.80
CA GLY A 139 10.86 19.62 10.15
C GLY A 139 10.91 19.41 8.63
N PRO A 140 11.83 20.05 7.92
CA PRO A 140 11.89 20.04 6.46
C PRO A 140 12.44 18.75 5.86
N ASP A 141 13.24 17.98 6.59
CA ASP A 141 14.08 16.90 6.06
C ASP A 141 13.44 15.50 6.19
N VAL A 142 12.27 15.40 6.86
CA VAL A 142 11.53 14.13 6.99
C VAL A 142 10.51 14.02 5.87
N ASP A 143 10.54 12.89 5.14
CA ASP A 143 9.54 12.61 4.13
C ASP A 143 8.20 12.21 4.78
N ILE A 144 7.12 12.84 4.34
CA ILE A 144 5.75 12.53 4.82
C ILE A 144 4.95 11.97 3.65
N MET A 145 4.41 10.77 3.84
CA MET A 145 3.48 10.13 2.93
C MET A 145 2.07 10.25 3.48
N ILE A 146 1.08 10.41 2.62
CA ILE A 146 -0.32 10.57 3.03
C ILE A 146 -1.16 9.48 2.39
N ASP A 147 -1.81 8.70 3.23
CA ASP A 147 -2.68 7.63 2.81
C ASP A 147 -4.15 8.07 2.84
N PHE A 148 -4.83 7.89 1.73
CA PHE A 148 -6.27 8.21 1.56
C PHE A 148 -7.15 6.98 1.77
N HIS A 149 -6.58 5.77 1.74
CA HIS A 149 -7.31 4.51 1.82
C HIS A 149 -8.47 4.38 0.80
N GLY A 150 -8.38 5.04 -0.36
CA GLY A 150 -9.42 5.03 -1.36
C GLY A 150 -10.76 5.60 -0.90
N ARG A 151 -10.76 6.54 0.05
CA ARG A 151 -12.00 7.06 0.67
C ARG A 151 -12.58 8.27 -0.04
N THR A 152 -11.93 8.74 -1.09
CA THR A 152 -12.33 9.96 -1.79
C THR A 152 -12.79 9.67 -3.22
N THR A 153 -13.63 10.56 -3.75
CA THR A 153 -13.89 10.64 -5.19
C THR A 153 -12.74 11.35 -5.90
N ALA A 154 -12.64 11.22 -7.22
CA ALA A 154 -11.64 11.96 -7.99
C ALA A 154 -11.71 13.48 -7.76
N ALA A 155 -12.91 14.04 -7.63
CA ALA A 155 -13.11 15.46 -7.38
C ALA A 155 -12.56 15.88 -6.00
N MET A 156 -12.82 15.09 -4.96
CA MET A 156 -12.32 15.37 -3.62
C MET A 156 -10.82 15.10 -3.51
N ALA A 157 -10.32 14.04 -4.16
CA ALA A 157 -8.88 13.74 -4.20
C ALA A 157 -8.06 14.92 -4.76
N ILE A 158 -8.55 15.55 -5.82
CA ILE A 158 -7.92 16.75 -6.39
C ILE A 158 -7.88 17.89 -5.37
N GLN A 159 -8.99 18.19 -4.70
CA GLN A 159 -9.07 19.26 -3.71
C GLN A 159 -8.17 19.00 -2.48
N PHE A 160 -8.16 17.75 -1.98
CA PHE A 160 -7.22 17.38 -0.92
C PHE A 160 -5.77 17.52 -1.37
N ALA A 161 -5.43 17.04 -2.57
CA ALA A 161 -4.07 17.15 -3.09
C ALA A 161 -3.61 18.61 -3.23
N GLU A 162 -4.48 19.52 -3.68
CA GLU A 162 -4.19 20.96 -3.75
C GLU A 162 -3.85 21.57 -2.38
N ILE A 163 -4.60 21.17 -1.34
CA ILE A 163 -4.37 21.66 0.04
C ILE A 163 -3.10 21.05 0.65
N LEU A 164 -2.79 19.80 0.32
CA LEU A 164 -1.66 19.08 0.91
C LEU A 164 -0.33 19.33 0.17
N ALA A 165 -0.36 19.68 -1.12
CA ALA A 165 0.82 19.90 -1.94
C ALA A 165 1.82 20.93 -1.37
N PRO A 166 1.40 22.06 -0.75
CA PRO A 166 2.34 23.03 -0.18
C PRO A 166 3.26 22.48 0.92
N PHE A 167 2.89 21.37 1.53
CA PHE A 167 3.67 20.71 2.58
C PHE A 167 4.65 19.65 2.05
N ASN A 168 4.81 19.55 0.73
CA ASN A 168 5.73 18.64 0.05
C ASN A 168 5.60 17.17 0.53
N PRO A 169 4.43 16.53 0.38
CA PRO A 169 4.31 15.11 0.64
C PRO A 169 5.14 14.30 -0.37
N LEU A 170 5.76 13.20 0.09
CA LEU A 170 6.54 12.30 -0.78
C LEU A 170 5.65 11.65 -1.84
N PHE A 171 4.48 11.18 -1.42
CA PHE A 171 3.42 10.71 -2.30
C PHE A 171 2.05 10.73 -1.60
N LEU A 172 1.00 10.62 -2.40
CA LEU A 172 -0.37 10.39 -1.96
C LEU A 172 -0.76 8.95 -2.33
N GLU A 173 -1.14 8.16 -1.33
CA GLU A 173 -1.49 6.74 -1.50
C GLU A 173 -2.99 6.58 -1.65
N GLU A 174 -3.42 5.68 -2.55
CA GLU A 174 -4.80 5.28 -2.78
C GLU A 174 -5.81 6.45 -2.79
N ILE A 175 -5.53 7.44 -3.62
CA ILE A 175 -6.35 8.68 -3.70
C ILE A 175 -7.80 8.46 -4.14
N VAL A 176 -8.12 7.31 -4.74
CA VAL A 176 -9.46 6.84 -5.10
C VAL A 176 -9.54 5.33 -4.85
N PRO A 177 -10.75 4.71 -4.81
CA PRO A 177 -10.88 3.26 -4.73
C PRO A 177 -10.05 2.55 -5.82
N PRO A 178 -9.35 1.45 -5.50
CA PRO A 178 -8.39 0.81 -6.42
C PRO A 178 -9.02 0.19 -7.67
N ASP A 179 -10.32 -0.07 -7.67
CA ASP A 179 -11.10 -0.58 -8.80
C ASP A 179 -11.60 0.52 -9.74
N GLN A 180 -11.33 1.80 -9.41
CA GLN A 180 -11.82 2.94 -10.19
C GLN A 180 -10.72 3.57 -11.05
N HIS A 181 -10.24 2.83 -12.04
CA HIS A 181 -9.17 3.25 -12.95
C HIS A 181 -9.45 4.62 -13.61
N GLU A 182 -10.65 4.82 -14.15
CA GLU A 182 -11.02 6.08 -14.80
C GLU A 182 -11.12 7.27 -13.83
N ALA A 183 -11.45 7.02 -12.57
CA ALA A 183 -11.41 8.04 -11.53
C ALA A 183 -9.96 8.44 -11.21
N LEU A 184 -9.06 7.47 -11.11
CA LEU A 184 -7.63 7.69 -10.93
C LEU A 184 -7.05 8.50 -12.09
N LYS A 185 -7.38 8.15 -13.32
CA LYS A 185 -6.93 8.85 -14.54
C LYS A 185 -7.35 10.32 -14.53
N ARG A 186 -8.61 10.60 -14.16
CA ARG A 186 -9.10 11.99 -14.02
C ARG A 186 -8.38 12.75 -12.91
N ALA A 187 -8.11 12.12 -11.78
CA ALA A 187 -7.41 12.74 -10.67
C ALA A 187 -5.94 13.00 -11.03
N ARG A 188 -5.24 12.01 -11.59
CA ARG A 188 -3.85 12.13 -12.02
C ARG A 188 -3.61 13.30 -12.98
N ALA A 189 -4.54 13.55 -13.89
CA ALA A 189 -4.43 14.66 -14.84
C ALA A 189 -4.37 16.07 -14.19
N LYS A 190 -4.69 16.17 -12.88
CA LYS A 190 -4.70 17.42 -12.12
C LYS A 190 -3.74 17.42 -10.94
N ILE A 191 -3.36 16.27 -10.43
CA ILE A 191 -2.50 16.11 -9.26
C ILE A 191 -1.04 16.02 -9.73
N THR A 192 -0.20 16.91 -9.21
CA THR A 192 1.25 16.94 -9.51
C THR A 192 2.10 16.22 -8.47
N VAL A 193 1.56 16.00 -7.28
CA VAL A 193 2.22 15.19 -6.24
C VAL A 193 2.31 13.73 -6.72
N PRO A 194 3.41 13.03 -6.48
CA PRO A 194 3.51 11.61 -6.81
C PRO A 194 2.36 10.79 -6.22
N ILE A 195 1.89 9.80 -6.98
CA ILE A 195 0.78 8.92 -6.58
C ILE A 195 1.31 7.50 -6.37
N ALA A 196 0.89 6.89 -5.26
CA ALA A 196 1.17 5.50 -4.92
C ALA A 196 -0.11 4.70 -4.85
N THR A 197 -0.07 3.44 -5.27
CA THR A 197 -1.16 2.47 -5.04
C THR A 197 -0.68 1.04 -5.23
N GLY A 198 -1.44 0.08 -4.74
CA GLY A 198 -1.20 -1.31 -5.03
C GLY A 198 -1.47 -2.30 -3.90
N GLU A 199 -1.56 -1.88 -2.65
CA GLU A 199 -1.74 -2.78 -1.50
C GLU A 199 -3.00 -3.67 -1.58
N ARG A 200 -4.02 -3.24 -2.33
CA ARG A 200 -5.27 -3.97 -2.54
C ARG A 200 -5.37 -4.62 -3.93
N LEU A 201 -4.34 -4.53 -4.75
CA LEU A 201 -4.28 -5.22 -6.04
C LEU A 201 -3.79 -6.65 -5.85
N LEU A 202 -4.44 -7.58 -6.55
CA LEU A 202 -4.26 -9.02 -6.36
C LEU A 202 -3.36 -9.68 -7.42
N HIS A 203 -3.14 -8.98 -8.54
CA HIS A 203 -2.49 -9.55 -9.71
C HIS A 203 -1.64 -8.50 -10.43
N ARG A 204 -0.51 -8.93 -10.99
CA ARG A 204 0.35 -8.07 -11.81
C ARG A 204 -0.39 -7.43 -12.99
N GLU A 205 -1.41 -8.11 -13.53
CA GLU A 205 -2.25 -7.62 -14.61
C GLU A 205 -3.07 -6.38 -14.22
N GLN A 206 -3.31 -6.18 -12.93
CA GLN A 206 -3.97 -4.97 -12.43
C GLN A 206 -3.01 -3.77 -12.34
N PHE A 207 -1.71 -4.03 -12.17
CA PHE A 207 -0.69 -2.97 -12.20
C PHE A 207 -0.36 -2.50 -13.59
N LEU A 208 -0.43 -3.39 -14.59
CA LEU A 208 0.00 -3.10 -15.95
C LEU A 208 -0.66 -1.84 -16.53
N PRO A 209 -1.99 -1.69 -16.55
CA PRO A 209 -2.62 -0.49 -17.09
C PRO A 209 -2.29 0.78 -16.28
N LEU A 210 -2.03 0.66 -14.96
CA LEU A 210 -1.63 1.81 -14.13
C LEU A 210 -0.24 2.32 -14.52
N LEU A 211 0.66 1.42 -14.87
CA LEU A 211 2.02 1.73 -15.30
C LEU A 211 2.06 2.21 -16.75
N GLU A 212 1.35 1.54 -17.65
CA GLU A 212 1.29 1.90 -19.08
C GLU A 212 0.68 3.29 -19.29
N ASP A 213 -0.37 3.63 -18.55
CA ASP A 213 -1.03 4.92 -18.61
C ASP A 213 -0.31 6.01 -17.76
N GLY A 214 0.77 5.67 -17.04
CA GLY A 214 1.52 6.61 -16.21
C GLY A 214 0.69 7.18 -15.06
N LEU A 215 -0.22 6.39 -14.48
CA LEU A 215 -1.15 6.86 -13.45
C LEU A 215 -0.54 6.86 -12.06
N ILE A 216 0.52 6.11 -11.84
CA ILE A 216 1.21 5.97 -10.57
C ILE A 216 2.71 6.19 -10.72
N ASP A 217 3.32 6.73 -9.68
CA ASP A 217 4.77 6.91 -9.57
C ASP A 217 5.40 5.85 -8.66
N VAL A 218 4.61 5.27 -7.76
CA VAL A 218 5.01 4.23 -6.82
C VAL A 218 4.03 3.07 -6.87
N ALA A 219 4.52 1.89 -7.24
CA ALA A 219 3.75 0.64 -7.15
C ALA A 219 4.02 -0.04 -5.80
N GLN A 220 2.96 -0.46 -5.11
CA GLN A 220 3.01 -1.04 -3.77
C GLN A 220 2.41 -2.46 -3.77
N PRO A 221 2.98 -3.43 -4.52
CA PRO A 221 2.51 -4.80 -4.45
C PRO A 221 2.79 -5.38 -3.06
N ASP A 222 1.77 -5.99 -2.47
CA ASP A 222 1.92 -6.72 -1.21
C ASP A 222 2.12 -8.20 -1.50
N VAL A 223 3.30 -8.73 -1.22
CA VAL A 223 3.64 -10.14 -1.40
C VAL A 223 2.75 -11.08 -0.58
N CYS A 224 2.15 -10.58 0.50
CA CYS A 224 1.19 -11.33 1.32
C CYS A 224 -0.23 -11.35 0.73
N HIS A 225 -0.47 -10.58 -0.36
CA HIS A 225 -1.80 -10.37 -0.91
C HIS A 225 -1.88 -10.55 -2.43
N ALA A 226 -0.80 -10.30 -3.14
CA ALA A 226 -0.75 -10.33 -4.61
C ALA A 226 -0.35 -11.69 -5.20
N GLY A 227 -0.48 -12.78 -4.45
CA GLY A 227 -0.21 -14.14 -4.93
C GLY A 227 1.16 -14.69 -4.53
N GLY A 228 1.99 -13.96 -3.77
CA GLY A 228 3.34 -14.34 -3.37
C GLY A 228 4.42 -13.65 -4.19
N VAL A 229 5.49 -14.35 -4.52
CA VAL A 229 6.71 -13.85 -5.20
C VAL A 229 6.59 -13.91 -6.72
#